data_6ba97e8252fb52cfb4c65bfd455bf93f
#
_entry.id   6ba97e8252fb52cfb4c65bfd455bf93f
#
_cell.length_a   1.000
_cell.length_b   1.000
_cell.length_c   1.000
_cell.angle_alpha   90.00
_cell.angle_beta   90.00
_cell.angle_gamma   90.00
#
_symmetry.space_group_name_H-M   'P 1'
#
loop_
_entity.id
_entity.type
_entity.pdbx_description
1 polymer ?
#
loop_
_entity_poly.entity_id
_entity_poly.type
_entity_poly.pdbx_seq_one_letter_code
_entity_poly.pdbx_strand_id
1 'polypeptide(L)'
;MLLLAGSVPVDKMNLQIGPIDFSPEGIEVDGSKLPINRGNEAMMTAACQVCELLGLERPIGLIAGDIGKRAGSEAIYHYLMENLPSMDVDVMTLHYVMPDLKLNKKVLESIKKMVRRPILIADAGSMYVAKAGGDASFYDVFTPDIGELAFLADEKADHPAFTRGAIFHMEDDVTELIRRAYSTGNAPSTLFVKGRVDYICHNGEIVEAIEEPAIETMEPVGGTGDLITGMISGLIYAGRDPVDACIIAGRANRRAGQLSNPTPATQIAEIIKFIPEALSEVLETSG
;
A
#
# COMPACT_ATOMS: atom_id res chain seq x y z
N MET A 1 -3.26 3.69 -16.85
CA MET A 1 -3.42 4.64 -15.71
C MET A 1 -3.10 3.96 -14.38
N LEU A 2 -2.72 4.74 -13.36
CA LEU A 2 -2.60 4.29 -11.97
C LEU A 2 -3.92 4.55 -11.24
N LEU A 3 -4.57 3.50 -10.72
CA LEU A 3 -5.80 3.56 -9.93
C LEU A 3 -5.50 3.27 -8.47
N LEU A 4 -5.77 4.22 -7.59
CA LEU A 4 -5.61 4.12 -6.14
C LEU A 4 -7.00 4.06 -5.48
N ALA A 5 -7.36 2.94 -4.89
CA ALA A 5 -8.69 2.71 -4.35
C ALA A 5 -8.64 2.41 -2.84
N GLY A 6 -9.45 3.13 -2.07
CA GLY A 6 -9.55 2.88 -0.64
C GLY A 6 -10.54 3.76 0.10
N SER A 7 -10.94 3.34 1.30
CA SER A 7 -11.83 4.12 2.14
C SER A 7 -11.07 5.16 2.97
N VAL A 8 -11.75 6.27 3.26
CA VAL A 8 -11.24 7.34 4.12
C VAL A 8 -12.12 7.46 5.38
N PRO A 9 -11.56 7.84 6.54
CA PRO A 9 -12.29 7.85 7.82
C PRO A 9 -13.22 9.06 7.96
N VAL A 10 -14.08 9.26 6.96
CA VAL A 10 -15.06 10.36 6.91
C VAL A 10 -16.46 9.77 6.90
N ASP A 11 -17.33 10.21 7.82
CA ASP A 11 -18.73 9.77 7.83
C ASP A 11 -19.51 10.41 6.67
N LYS A 12 -20.34 9.63 5.99
CA LYS A 12 -21.27 10.07 4.94
C LYS A 12 -20.61 10.71 3.70
N MET A 13 -19.35 10.45 3.43
CA MET A 13 -18.73 10.81 2.15
C MET A 13 -19.11 9.77 1.11
N ASN A 14 -19.81 10.21 0.06
CA ASN A 14 -20.13 9.36 -1.08
C ASN A 14 -18.87 8.95 -1.85
N LEU A 15 -19.02 7.92 -2.67
CA LEU A 15 -17.96 7.51 -3.59
C LEU A 15 -17.56 8.67 -4.52
N GLN A 16 -16.27 8.90 -4.62
CA GLN A 16 -15.64 9.88 -5.50
C GLN A 16 -14.63 9.17 -6.39
N ILE A 17 -14.55 9.56 -7.65
CA ILE A 17 -13.53 9.08 -8.57
C ILE A 17 -13.07 10.20 -9.49
N GLY A 18 -11.77 10.38 -9.60
CA GLY A 18 -11.17 11.39 -10.46
C GLY A 18 -9.65 11.49 -10.30
N PRO A 19 -9.01 12.31 -11.12
CA PRO A 19 -7.60 12.65 -10.92
C PRO A 19 -7.39 13.19 -9.52
N ILE A 20 -6.28 12.78 -8.89
CA ILE A 20 -5.92 13.29 -7.58
C ILE A 20 -5.14 14.59 -7.78
N ASP A 21 -5.67 15.67 -7.24
CA ASP A 21 -4.91 16.91 -7.01
C ASP A 21 -4.36 16.89 -5.59
N PHE A 22 -3.12 17.32 -5.40
CA PHE A 22 -2.51 17.40 -4.08
C PHE A 22 -1.81 18.74 -3.86
N SER A 23 -1.76 19.14 -2.61
CA SER A 23 -1.12 20.35 -2.12
C SER A 23 -0.54 20.10 -0.72
N PRO A 24 0.23 21.05 -0.14
CA PRO A 24 0.68 20.93 1.25
C PRO A 24 -0.46 20.79 2.27
N GLU A 25 -1.67 21.24 1.93
CA GLU A 25 -2.85 21.20 2.81
C GLU A 25 -3.63 19.88 2.72
N GLY A 26 -3.50 19.13 1.60
CA GLY A 26 -4.28 17.91 1.42
C GLY A 26 -4.34 17.42 -0.01
N ILE A 27 -5.19 16.41 -0.20
CA ILE A 27 -5.57 15.90 -1.51
C ILE A 27 -7.00 16.32 -1.86
N GLU A 28 -7.29 16.39 -3.15
CA GLU A 28 -8.64 16.61 -3.68
C GLU A 28 -8.94 15.54 -4.74
N VAL A 29 -10.10 14.88 -4.61
CA VAL A 29 -10.63 13.93 -5.59
C VAL A 29 -12.05 14.33 -5.89
N ASP A 30 -12.35 14.64 -7.15
CA ASP A 30 -13.70 15.02 -7.61
C ASP A 30 -14.37 16.10 -6.72
N GLY A 31 -13.61 17.14 -6.36
CA GLY A 31 -14.06 18.25 -5.50
C GLY A 31 -14.08 17.97 -4.00
N SER A 32 -13.83 16.74 -3.57
CA SER A 32 -13.74 16.37 -2.16
C SER A 32 -12.32 16.57 -1.64
N LYS A 33 -12.16 17.50 -0.67
CA LYS A 33 -10.87 17.82 -0.05
C LYS A 33 -10.66 17.05 1.24
N LEU A 34 -9.48 16.45 1.38
CA LEU A 34 -9.05 15.68 2.55
C LEU A 34 -7.67 16.14 3.00
N PRO A 35 -7.47 16.39 4.31
CA PRO A 35 -6.14 16.72 4.83
C PRO A 35 -5.20 15.52 4.71
N ILE A 36 -3.89 15.77 4.64
CA ILE A 36 -2.91 14.68 4.64
C ILE A 36 -2.80 14.10 6.05
N ASN A 37 -3.50 13.00 6.26
CA ASN A 37 -3.38 12.16 7.43
C ASN A 37 -2.72 10.83 7.02
N ARG A 38 -2.60 9.89 7.99
CA ARG A 38 -2.24 8.50 7.70
C ARG A 38 -3.29 7.83 6.80
N GLY A 39 -2.97 6.70 6.21
CA GLY A 39 -3.91 5.93 5.42
C GLY A 39 -3.91 6.34 3.94
N ASN A 40 -5.07 6.30 3.33
CA ASN A 40 -5.20 6.56 1.90
C ASN A 40 -4.71 7.95 1.49
N GLU A 41 -4.90 8.97 2.31
CA GLU A 41 -4.46 10.32 2.01
C GLU A 41 -2.93 10.40 1.93
N ALA A 42 -2.22 9.75 2.83
CA ALA A 42 -0.75 9.67 2.81
C ALA A 42 -0.26 8.84 1.59
N MET A 43 -0.85 7.67 1.37
CA MET A 43 -0.53 6.79 0.23
C MET A 43 -0.73 7.52 -1.11
N MET A 44 -1.88 8.16 -1.29
CA MET A 44 -2.22 8.88 -2.52
C MET A 44 -1.29 10.07 -2.75
N THR A 45 -0.96 10.85 -1.70
CA THR A 45 -0.02 11.96 -1.82
C THR A 45 1.37 11.48 -2.24
N ALA A 46 1.87 10.39 -1.63
CA ALA A 46 3.16 9.83 -2.00
C ALA A 46 3.19 9.36 -3.47
N ALA A 47 2.14 8.68 -3.94
CA ALA A 47 2.03 8.27 -5.32
C ALA A 47 1.98 9.46 -6.30
N CYS A 48 1.25 10.53 -5.94
CA CYS A 48 1.20 11.77 -6.74
C CYS A 48 2.57 12.42 -6.84
N GLN A 49 3.33 12.50 -5.75
CA GLN A 49 4.69 13.06 -5.76
C GLN A 49 5.65 12.25 -6.65
N VAL A 50 5.55 10.92 -6.63
CA VAL A 50 6.32 10.06 -7.55
C VAL A 50 5.95 10.36 -9.00
N CYS A 51 4.64 10.41 -9.31
CA CYS A 51 4.19 10.68 -10.67
C CYS A 51 4.59 12.08 -11.14
N GLU A 52 4.48 13.11 -10.29
CA GLU A 52 4.93 14.46 -10.62
C GLU A 52 6.43 14.52 -10.89
N LEU A 53 7.25 13.94 -9.99
CA LEU A 53 8.71 13.91 -10.12
C LEU A 53 9.16 13.23 -11.43
N LEU A 54 8.46 12.17 -11.83
CA LEU A 54 8.81 11.37 -13.02
C LEU A 54 8.06 11.83 -14.28
N GLY A 55 7.28 12.91 -14.23
CA GLY A 55 6.56 13.47 -15.37
C GLY A 55 5.45 12.57 -15.92
N LEU A 56 4.83 11.80 -15.06
CA LEU A 56 3.73 10.87 -15.40
C LEU A 56 2.36 11.55 -15.25
N GLU A 57 1.34 10.94 -15.86
CA GLU A 57 -0.04 11.33 -15.61
C GLU A 57 -0.42 11.17 -14.15
N ARG A 58 -1.30 12.07 -13.67
CA ARG A 58 -1.81 12.03 -12.30
C ARG A 58 -2.54 10.72 -12.02
N PRO A 59 -2.35 10.12 -10.85
CA PRO A 59 -3.12 8.96 -10.42
C PRO A 59 -4.61 9.28 -10.35
N ILE A 60 -5.43 8.26 -10.56
CA ILE A 60 -6.88 8.32 -10.34
C ILE A 60 -7.17 7.79 -8.94
N GLY A 61 -7.82 8.60 -8.12
CA GLY A 61 -8.33 8.20 -6.81
C GLY A 61 -9.75 7.65 -6.93
N LEU A 62 -10.01 6.53 -6.28
CA LEU A 62 -11.34 5.98 -6.05
C LEU A 62 -11.55 5.88 -4.54
N ILE A 63 -12.26 6.83 -3.95
CA ILE A 63 -12.41 6.96 -2.51
C ILE A 63 -13.87 7.00 -2.07
N ALA A 64 -14.14 6.50 -0.88
CA ALA A 64 -15.44 6.64 -0.21
C ALA A 64 -15.26 6.71 1.30
N GLY A 65 -16.17 7.42 1.97
CA GLY A 65 -16.12 7.55 3.43
C GLY A 65 -16.55 6.27 4.14
N ASP A 66 -15.71 5.76 5.04
CA ASP A 66 -16.05 4.59 5.86
C ASP A 66 -15.44 4.70 7.26
N ILE A 67 -16.30 4.77 8.25
CA ILE A 67 -15.92 4.82 9.68
C ILE A 67 -16.10 3.46 10.37
N GLY A 68 -15.90 2.36 9.63
CA GLY A 68 -16.12 0.99 10.11
C GLY A 68 -17.54 0.48 9.91
N LYS A 69 -18.38 1.18 9.13
CA LYS A 69 -19.76 0.79 8.82
C LYS A 69 -19.90 0.04 7.48
N ARG A 70 -18.80 -0.18 6.76
CA ARG A 70 -18.69 -0.91 5.49
C ARG A 70 -19.30 -0.22 4.27
N ALA A 71 -20.15 0.78 4.41
CA ALA A 71 -20.90 1.36 3.31
C ALA A 71 -19.97 1.95 2.21
N GLY A 72 -18.91 2.65 2.60
CA GLY A 72 -17.92 3.18 1.66
C GLY A 72 -17.12 2.07 0.98
N SER A 73 -16.68 1.08 1.75
CA SER A 73 -15.94 -0.07 1.20
C SER A 73 -16.81 -0.88 0.23
N GLU A 74 -18.08 -1.10 0.55
CA GLU A 74 -19.03 -1.75 -0.37
C GLU A 74 -19.23 -0.95 -1.66
N ALA A 75 -19.35 0.38 -1.57
CA ALA A 75 -19.46 1.25 -2.73
C ALA A 75 -18.22 1.14 -3.65
N ILE A 76 -17.02 1.10 -3.08
CA ILE A 76 -15.76 0.87 -3.82
C ILE A 76 -15.78 -0.48 -4.54
N TYR A 77 -16.13 -1.57 -3.85
CA TYR A 77 -16.22 -2.89 -4.46
C TYR A 77 -17.22 -2.90 -5.63
N HIS A 78 -18.42 -2.35 -5.44
CA HIS A 78 -19.44 -2.30 -6.49
C HIS A 78 -18.96 -1.52 -7.70
N TYR A 79 -18.36 -0.35 -7.49
CA TYR A 79 -17.80 0.44 -8.57
C TYR A 79 -16.74 -0.34 -9.38
N LEU A 80 -15.80 -0.99 -8.67
CA LEU A 80 -14.75 -1.79 -9.31
C LEU A 80 -15.35 -2.96 -10.12
N MET A 81 -16.33 -3.66 -9.55
CA MET A 81 -17.00 -4.78 -10.24
C MET A 81 -17.66 -4.37 -11.55
N GLU A 82 -18.28 -3.21 -11.58
CA GLU A 82 -19.05 -2.72 -12.72
C GLU A 82 -18.17 -2.09 -13.79
N ASN A 83 -17.11 -1.39 -13.41
CA ASN A 83 -16.36 -0.52 -14.32
C ASN A 83 -15.01 -1.10 -14.78
N LEU A 84 -14.31 -1.90 -13.96
CA LEU A 84 -12.99 -2.44 -14.30
C LEU A 84 -12.92 -3.10 -15.69
N PRO A 85 -13.91 -3.89 -16.14
CA PRO A 85 -13.83 -4.54 -17.45
C PRO A 85 -13.67 -3.58 -18.63
N SER A 86 -14.07 -2.33 -18.47
CA SER A 86 -14.00 -1.26 -19.49
C SER A 86 -12.88 -0.24 -19.26
N MET A 87 -12.15 -0.35 -18.15
CA MET A 87 -11.07 0.57 -17.80
C MET A 87 -9.73 0.06 -18.32
N ASP A 88 -8.83 1.00 -18.71
CA ASP A 88 -7.43 0.69 -19.04
C ASP A 88 -6.53 1.04 -17.86
N VAL A 89 -6.40 0.11 -16.94
CA VAL A 89 -5.61 0.25 -15.71
C VAL A 89 -4.29 -0.50 -15.87
N ASP A 90 -3.16 0.18 -15.64
CA ASP A 90 -1.83 -0.43 -15.63
C ASP A 90 -1.48 -0.98 -14.25
N VAL A 91 -1.78 -0.19 -13.22
CA VAL A 91 -1.51 -0.50 -11.81
C VAL A 91 -2.73 -0.17 -10.99
N MET A 92 -3.16 -1.07 -10.11
CA MET A 92 -4.24 -0.86 -9.17
C MET A 92 -3.78 -1.18 -7.75
N THR A 93 -3.96 -0.23 -6.85
CA THR A 93 -3.66 -0.38 -5.42
C THR A 93 -4.94 -0.34 -4.61
N LEU A 94 -5.13 -1.36 -3.77
CA LEU A 94 -6.24 -1.46 -2.82
C LEU A 94 -5.73 -1.27 -1.40
N HIS A 95 -6.22 -0.23 -0.71
CA HIS A 95 -5.76 0.12 0.62
C HIS A 95 -6.94 0.54 1.53
N TYR A 96 -6.99 0.00 2.75
CA TYR A 96 -8.06 0.26 3.73
C TYR A 96 -9.51 0.01 3.23
N VAL A 97 -9.71 -0.89 2.27
CA VAL A 97 -11.04 -1.39 1.94
C VAL A 97 -11.40 -2.49 2.95
N MET A 98 -12.53 -2.37 3.62
CA MET A 98 -12.94 -3.36 4.61
C MET A 98 -13.12 -4.74 3.98
N PRO A 99 -12.59 -5.81 4.59
CA PRO A 99 -12.64 -7.15 4.04
C PRO A 99 -14.07 -7.66 3.77
N ASP A 100 -14.33 -8.06 2.54
CA ASP A 100 -15.51 -8.80 2.12
C ASP A 100 -15.14 -9.86 1.08
N LEU A 101 -15.16 -11.14 1.49
CA LEU A 101 -14.74 -12.26 0.65
C LEU A 101 -15.52 -12.36 -0.65
N LYS A 102 -16.83 -12.14 -0.61
CA LYS A 102 -17.70 -12.28 -1.79
C LYS A 102 -17.49 -11.15 -2.78
N LEU A 103 -17.39 -9.91 -2.28
CA LEU A 103 -17.20 -8.74 -3.12
C LEU A 103 -15.79 -8.72 -3.69
N ASN A 104 -14.76 -9.03 -2.90
CA ASN A 104 -13.39 -9.14 -3.39
C ASN A 104 -13.29 -10.17 -4.53
N LYS A 105 -13.86 -11.36 -4.37
CA LYS A 105 -13.84 -12.38 -5.41
C LYS A 105 -14.47 -11.89 -6.71
N LYS A 106 -15.58 -11.16 -6.64
CA LYS A 106 -16.22 -10.58 -7.82
C LYS A 106 -15.35 -9.50 -8.48
N VAL A 107 -14.63 -8.68 -7.69
CA VAL A 107 -13.65 -7.72 -8.25
C VAL A 107 -12.55 -8.46 -9.01
N LEU A 108 -11.99 -9.54 -8.42
CA LEU A 108 -10.97 -10.35 -9.11
C LEU A 108 -11.52 -10.99 -10.39
N GLU A 109 -12.79 -11.42 -10.41
CA GLU A 109 -13.47 -11.91 -11.61
C GLU A 109 -13.65 -10.80 -12.67
N SER A 110 -13.87 -9.54 -12.24
CA SER A 110 -13.95 -8.41 -13.17
C SER A 110 -12.59 -8.07 -13.76
N ILE A 111 -11.51 -8.16 -12.97
CA ILE A 111 -10.13 -8.00 -13.45
C ILE A 111 -9.80 -9.05 -14.52
N LYS A 112 -10.23 -10.30 -14.33
CA LYS A 112 -10.03 -11.36 -15.34
C LYS A 112 -10.72 -11.10 -16.68
N LYS A 113 -11.71 -10.20 -16.72
CA LYS A 113 -12.42 -9.80 -17.94
C LYS A 113 -11.78 -8.59 -18.65
N MET A 114 -10.81 -7.93 -18.01
CA MET A 114 -10.08 -6.81 -18.61
C MET A 114 -9.25 -7.28 -19.79
N VAL A 115 -9.05 -6.41 -20.78
CA VAL A 115 -8.20 -6.69 -21.95
C VAL A 115 -6.75 -6.95 -21.51
N ARG A 116 -6.30 -6.21 -20.51
CA ARG A 116 -4.97 -6.35 -19.87
C ARG A 116 -5.15 -6.35 -18.36
N ARG A 117 -4.61 -7.37 -17.69
CA ARG A 117 -4.60 -7.41 -16.23
C ARG A 117 -3.66 -6.35 -15.68
N PRO A 118 -4.11 -5.50 -14.76
CA PRO A 118 -3.22 -4.57 -14.08
C PRO A 118 -2.27 -5.28 -13.12
N ILE A 119 -1.16 -4.63 -12.78
CA ILE A 119 -0.37 -5.02 -11.60
C ILE A 119 -1.19 -4.66 -10.36
N LEU A 120 -1.39 -5.62 -9.47
CA LEU A 120 -2.22 -5.50 -8.28
C LEU A 120 -1.37 -5.37 -7.02
N ILE A 121 -1.58 -4.29 -6.29
CA ILE A 121 -0.93 -4.00 -5.01
C ILE A 121 -2.01 -4.00 -3.93
N ALA A 122 -1.75 -4.63 -2.79
CA ALA A 122 -2.64 -4.57 -1.64
C ALA A 122 -1.87 -4.27 -0.35
N ASP A 123 -2.54 -3.50 0.51
CA ASP A 123 -2.10 -3.18 1.86
C ASP A 123 -3.28 -3.30 2.84
N ALA A 124 -3.02 -3.47 4.12
CA ALA A 124 -4.02 -3.53 5.19
C ALA A 124 -5.17 -4.54 4.90
N GLY A 125 -6.43 -4.13 5.08
CA GLY A 125 -7.62 -4.97 4.92
C GLY A 125 -7.71 -5.70 3.58
N SER A 126 -7.11 -5.15 2.52
CA SER A 126 -7.11 -5.77 1.19
C SER A 126 -6.20 -7.00 1.13
N MET A 127 -5.11 -7.03 1.87
CA MET A 127 -4.29 -8.25 2.07
C MET A 127 -5.06 -9.30 2.88
N TYR A 128 -5.81 -8.86 3.90
CA TYR A 128 -6.55 -9.78 4.76
C TYR A 128 -7.62 -10.53 3.98
N VAL A 129 -8.38 -9.85 3.16
CA VAL A 129 -9.41 -10.48 2.34
C VAL A 129 -8.82 -11.38 1.26
N ALA A 130 -7.68 -11.02 0.69
CA ALA A 130 -6.97 -11.83 -0.29
C ALA A 130 -6.49 -13.15 0.32
N LYS A 131 -5.85 -13.11 1.51
CA LYS A 131 -5.45 -14.31 2.25
C LYS A 131 -6.64 -15.17 2.63
N ALA A 132 -7.66 -14.59 3.28
CA ALA A 132 -8.84 -15.34 3.74
C ALA A 132 -9.66 -15.95 2.59
N GLY A 133 -9.59 -15.35 1.40
CA GLY A 133 -10.21 -15.86 0.17
C GLY A 133 -9.40 -16.92 -0.59
N GLY A 134 -8.13 -17.14 -0.20
CA GLY A 134 -7.18 -17.98 -0.93
C GLY A 134 -6.72 -17.35 -2.25
N ASP A 135 -6.82 -16.03 -2.37
CA ASP A 135 -6.55 -15.29 -3.60
C ASP A 135 -5.22 -14.48 -3.53
N ALA A 136 -4.38 -14.69 -2.48
CA ALA A 136 -3.15 -13.91 -2.29
C ALA A 136 -2.20 -13.98 -3.50
N SER A 137 -2.06 -15.14 -4.11
CA SER A 137 -1.22 -15.34 -5.30
C SER A 137 -1.76 -14.67 -6.57
N PHE A 138 -2.98 -14.12 -6.53
CA PHE A 138 -3.53 -13.32 -7.63
C PHE A 138 -3.03 -11.89 -7.62
N TYR A 139 -2.47 -11.43 -6.50
CA TYR A 139 -1.85 -10.11 -6.38
C TYR A 139 -0.36 -10.19 -6.77
N ASP A 140 0.24 -9.04 -7.05
CA ASP A 140 1.64 -8.94 -7.42
C ASP A 140 2.50 -8.47 -6.26
N VAL A 141 1.99 -7.52 -5.46
CA VAL A 141 2.69 -6.94 -4.31
C VAL A 141 1.79 -6.83 -3.08
N PHE A 142 2.28 -7.28 -1.93
CA PHE A 142 1.75 -6.91 -0.61
C PHE A 142 2.79 -6.12 0.17
N THR A 143 2.32 -5.21 1.03
CA THR A 143 3.17 -4.37 1.86
C THR A 143 2.86 -4.52 3.36
N PRO A 144 2.95 -5.74 3.94
CA PRO A 144 2.61 -5.97 5.34
C PRO A 144 3.61 -5.32 6.31
N ASP A 145 3.12 -4.92 7.48
CA ASP A 145 3.94 -4.81 8.67
C ASP A 145 4.20 -6.19 9.29
N ILE A 146 5.01 -6.28 10.37
CA ILE A 146 5.33 -7.56 11.02
C ILE A 146 4.08 -8.25 11.58
N GLY A 147 3.12 -7.49 12.09
CA GLY A 147 1.85 -8.03 12.59
C GLY A 147 0.97 -8.60 11.49
N GLU A 148 0.92 -7.92 10.37
CA GLU A 148 0.22 -8.37 9.17
C GLU A 148 0.92 -9.57 8.53
N LEU A 149 2.25 -9.58 8.51
CA LEU A 149 3.02 -10.74 8.07
C LEU A 149 2.76 -11.97 8.95
N ALA A 150 2.67 -11.81 10.27
CA ALA A 150 2.32 -12.90 11.17
C ALA A 150 0.94 -13.48 10.84
N PHE A 151 -0.02 -12.63 10.47
CA PHE A 151 -1.32 -13.07 9.97
C PHE A 151 -1.21 -13.84 8.64
N LEU A 152 -0.42 -13.36 7.68
CA LEU A 152 -0.18 -14.09 6.43
C LEU A 152 0.48 -15.45 6.67
N ALA A 153 1.40 -15.54 7.64
CA ALA A 153 2.14 -16.75 7.99
C ALA A 153 1.31 -17.78 8.77
N ASP A 154 0.18 -17.37 9.36
CA ASP A 154 -0.69 -18.28 10.13
C ASP A 154 -1.79 -18.87 9.24
N GLU A 155 -1.62 -20.14 8.85
CA GLU A 155 -2.55 -20.87 8.00
C GLU A 155 -3.98 -20.92 8.57
N LYS A 156 -4.12 -20.92 9.90
CA LYS A 156 -5.39 -21.11 10.61
C LYS A 156 -6.08 -19.81 11.00
N ALA A 157 -5.38 -18.68 10.96
CA ALA A 157 -5.97 -17.41 11.35
C ALA A 157 -6.91 -16.88 10.26
N ASP A 158 -8.18 -16.75 10.60
CA ASP A 158 -9.19 -16.15 9.72
C ASP A 158 -9.24 -14.61 9.84
N HIS A 159 -8.62 -14.05 10.87
CA HIS A 159 -8.61 -12.61 11.12
C HIS A 159 -7.32 -12.18 11.85
N PRO A 160 -6.71 -11.02 11.49
CA PRO A 160 -5.46 -10.55 12.11
C PRO A 160 -5.51 -10.42 13.65
N ALA A 161 -6.68 -10.13 14.21
CA ALA A 161 -6.85 -10.02 15.66
C ALA A 161 -6.53 -11.31 16.43
N PHE A 162 -6.58 -12.47 15.78
CA PHE A 162 -6.29 -13.77 16.40
C PHE A 162 -4.80 -14.11 16.42
N THR A 163 -3.98 -13.41 15.63
CA THR A 163 -2.52 -13.61 15.58
C THR A 163 -1.77 -12.81 16.63
N ARG A 164 -2.37 -11.82 17.27
CA ARG A 164 -1.71 -10.90 18.22
C ARG A 164 -1.03 -11.60 19.40
N GLY A 165 -1.54 -12.75 19.86
CA GLY A 165 -0.92 -13.53 20.93
C GLY A 165 0.39 -14.23 20.54
N ALA A 166 0.58 -14.50 19.26
CA ALA A 166 1.79 -15.14 18.73
C ALA A 166 2.91 -14.13 18.41
N ILE A 167 2.57 -12.87 18.13
CA ILE A 167 3.51 -11.83 17.69
C ILE A 167 4.58 -11.56 18.77
N PHE A 168 4.21 -11.54 20.06
CA PHE A 168 5.15 -11.28 21.16
C PHE A 168 6.28 -12.32 21.31
N HIS A 169 6.16 -13.48 20.66
CA HIS A 169 7.17 -14.53 20.68
C HIS A 169 7.89 -14.70 19.34
N MET A 170 7.52 -13.91 18.30
CA MET A 170 8.01 -14.10 16.94
C MET A 170 8.74 -12.87 16.37
N GLU A 171 8.96 -11.82 17.16
CA GLU A 171 9.78 -10.66 16.75
C GLU A 171 11.22 -11.06 16.38
N ASP A 172 11.67 -12.23 16.84
CA ASP A 172 13.02 -12.73 16.58
C ASP A 172 13.18 -13.49 15.25
N ASP A 173 12.09 -13.78 14.50
CA ASP A 173 12.20 -14.56 13.26
C ASP A 173 11.26 -14.12 12.12
N VAL A 174 11.46 -12.89 11.66
CA VAL A 174 10.74 -12.36 10.47
C VAL A 174 10.97 -13.25 9.25
N THR A 175 12.16 -13.84 9.11
CA THR A 175 12.52 -14.74 8.01
C THR A 175 11.64 -15.99 7.99
N GLU A 176 11.37 -16.58 9.15
CA GLU A 176 10.47 -17.74 9.26
C GLU A 176 9.02 -17.37 8.93
N LEU A 177 8.55 -16.18 9.33
CA LEU A 177 7.22 -15.68 8.95
C LEU A 177 7.11 -15.52 7.43
N ILE A 178 8.11 -14.94 6.79
CA ILE A 178 8.17 -14.82 5.33
C ILE A 178 8.09 -16.20 4.69
N ARG A 179 8.95 -17.12 5.11
CA ARG A 179 8.98 -18.48 4.58
C ARG A 179 7.61 -19.17 4.70
N ARG A 180 6.94 -19.02 5.84
CA ARG A 180 5.61 -19.60 6.08
C ARG A 180 4.54 -18.98 5.21
N ALA A 181 4.50 -17.65 5.08
CA ALA A 181 3.52 -16.95 4.25
C ALA A 181 3.58 -17.45 2.79
N TYR A 182 4.78 -17.65 2.25
CA TYR A 182 4.94 -18.21 0.92
C TYR A 182 4.58 -19.70 0.84
N SER A 183 5.03 -20.51 1.81
CA SER A 183 4.80 -21.96 1.80
C SER A 183 3.32 -22.35 1.93
N THR A 184 2.50 -21.49 2.52
CA THR A 184 1.04 -21.66 2.64
C THR A 184 0.25 -21.03 1.50
N GLY A 185 0.93 -20.38 0.54
CA GLY A 185 0.27 -19.70 -0.58
C GLY A 185 -0.44 -18.40 -0.19
N ASN A 186 -0.12 -17.83 0.97
CA ASN A 186 -0.73 -16.61 1.50
C ASN A 186 0.01 -15.33 1.12
N ALA A 187 1.00 -15.42 0.24
CA ALA A 187 1.78 -14.30 -0.25
C ALA A 187 1.66 -14.16 -1.78
N PRO A 188 1.75 -12.94 -2.33
CA PRO A 188 1.93 -12.69 -3.76
C PRO A 188 3.38 -12.98 -4.18
N SER A 189 3.72 -12.69 -5.45
CA SER A 189 5.11 -12.84 -5.92
C SER A 189 6.08 -11.95 -5.14
N THR A 190 5.68 -10.73 -4.75
CA THR A 190 6.54 -9.77 -4.06
C THR A 190 5.94 -9.34 -2.72
N LEU A 191 6.73 -9.40 -1.66
CA LEU A 191 6.42 -8.81 -0.36
C LEU A 191 7.39 -7.66 -0.05
N PHE A 192 6.83 -6.55 0.42
CA PHE A 192 7.57 -5.53 1.15
C PHE A 192 7.17 -5.60 2.63
N VAL A 193 8.00 -6.20 3.46
CA VAL A 193 7.74 -6.31 4.91
C VAL A 193 8.28 -5.08 5.61
N LYS A 194 7.38 -4.25 6.13
CA LYS A 194 7.68 -3.00 6.86
C LYS A 194 8.13 -3.30 8.29
N GLY A 195 9.25 -2.71 8.74
CA GLY A 195 9.73 -2.89 10.11
C GLY A 195 10.97 -2.07 10.44
N ARG A 196 11.62 -2.40 11.56
CA ARG A 196 12.93 -1.84 11.90
C ARG A 196 13.96 -2.14 10.81
N VAL A 197 13.89 -3.33 10.24
CA VAL A 197 14.49 -3.72 8.97
C VAL A 197 13.35 -3.94 7.98
N ASP A 198 13.40 -3.29 6.83
CA ASP A 198 12.46 -3.56 5.75
C ASP A 198 12.99 -4.70 4.89
N TYR A 199 12.20 -5.77 4.73
CA TYR A 199 12.57 -6.90 3.89
C TYR A 199 11.80 -6.88 2.57
N ILE A 200 12.52 -6.93 1.47
CA ILE A 200 11.95 -7.12 0.15
C ILE A 200 12.15 -8.58 -0.25
N CYS A 201 11.04 -9.26 -0.54
CA CYS A 201 11.04 -10.68 -0.86
C CYS A 201 10.40 -10.92 -2.20
N HIS A 202 10.96 -11.86 -2.96
CA HIS A 202 10.41 -12.26 -4.24
C HIS A 202 10.38 -13.79 -4.35
N ASN A 203 9.19 -14.35 -4.60
CA ASN A 203 8.96 -15.79 -4.73
C ASN A 203 9.53 -16.62 -3.56
N GLY A 204 9.48 -16.07 -2.34
CA GLY A 204 9.91 -16.74 -1.11
C GLY A 204 11.36 -16.51 -0.71
N GLU A 205 12.13 -15.80 -1.52
CA GLU A 205 13.51 -15.42 -1.21
C GLU A 205 13.60 -13.96 -0.78
N ILE A 206 14.39 -13.66 0.24
CA ILE A 206 14.73 -12.29 0.63
C ILE A 206 15.77 -11.78 -0.36
N VAL A 207 15.41 -10.77 -1.15
CA VAL A 207 16.29 -10.19 -2.16
C VAL A 207 17.01 -8.94 -1.67
N GLU A 208 16.44 -8.25 -0.66
CA GLU A 208 17.04 -7.06 -0.05
C GLU A 208 16.57 -6.92 1.40
N ALA A 209 17.44 -6.39 2.25
CA ALA A 209 17.12 -5.98 3.62
C ALA A 209 17.65 -4.55 3.84
N ILE A 210 16.75 -3.61 4.12
CA ILE A 210 17.09 -2.19 4.25
C ILE A 210 17.03 -1.83 5.74
N GLU A 211 18.18 -1.54 6.35
CA GLU A 211 18.30 -1.18 7.76
C GLU A 211 18.56 0.32 7.95
N GLU A 212 19.33 0.93 7.03
CA GLU A 212 19.80 2.30 7.16
C GLU A 212 19.21 3.24 6.09
N PRO A 213 19.03 4.51 6.43
CA PRO A 213 19.21 5.10 7.76
C PRO A 213 18.11 4.63 8.75
N ALA A 214 18.50 4.34 10.00
CA ALA A 214 17.58 3.99 11.07
C ALA A 214 17.13 5.28 11.80
N ILE A 215 15.85 5.58 11.76
CA ILE A 215 15.26 6.80 12.35
C ILE A 215 14.22 6.36 13.39
N GLU A 216 14.65 6.14 14.62
CA GLU A 216 13.78 5.65 15.70
C GLU A 216 12.57 6.57 15.96
N THR A 217 12.72 7.89 15.73
CA THR A 217 11.65 8.86 15.90
C THR A 217 10.57 8.79 14.81
N MET A 218 10.76 8.02 13.74
CA MET A 218 9.70 7.72 12.76
C MET A 218 8.73 6.64 13.22
N GLU A 219 9.14 5.75 14.10
CA GLU A 219 8.31 4.61 14.54
C GLU A 219 6.93 5.03 15.08
N PRO A 220 6.81 6.07 15.95
CA PRO A 220 5.52 6.52 16.42
C PRO A 220 4.72 7.34 15.39
N VAL A 221 5.30 7.72 14.25
CA VAL A 221 4.60 8.53 13.24
C VAL A 221 3.72 7.64 12.38
N GLY A 222 2.39 7.75 12.59
CA GLY A 222 1.42 7.00 11.77
C GLY A 222 1.42 7.48 10.32
N GLY A 223 1.42 6.54 9.37
CA GLY A 223 1.37 6.83 7.94
C GLY A 223 2.67 6.58 7.17
N THR A 224 3.79 6.37 7.86
CA THR A 224 5.08 6.08 7.22
C THR A 224 5.04 4.83 6.33
N GLY A 225 4.30 3.80 6.75
CA GLY A 225 4.05 2.61 5.94
C GLY A 225 3.16 2.88 4.73
N ASP A 226 2.19 3.78 4.86
CA ASP A 226 1.30 4.17 3.76
C ASP A 226 2.08 4.89 2.64
N LEU A 227 3.11 5.69 3.00
CA LEU A 227 4.00 6.33 2.01
C LEU A 227 4.71 5.30 1.13
N ILE A 228 5.19 4.20 1.73
CA ILE A 228 5.88 3.12 1.00
C ILE A 228 4.95 2.55 -0.06
N THR A 229 3.72 2.20 0.32
CA THR A 229 2.72 1.65 -0.61
C THR A 229 2.42 2.62 -1.75
N GLY A 230 2.30 3.91 -1.46
CA GLY A 230 2.11 4.95 -2.47
C GLY A 230 3.29 5.09 -3.42
N MET A 231 4.52 5.13 -2.90
CA MET A 231 5.74 5.20 -3.74
C MET A 231 5.91 3.96 -4.61
N ILE A 232 5.70 2.75 -4.07
CA ILE A 232 5.72 1.49 -4.85
C ILE A 232 4.74 1.58 -6.01
N SER A 233 3.52 2.04 -5.75
CA SER A 233 2.46 2.18 -6.77
C SER A 233 2.89 3.12 -7.90
N GLY A 234 3.43 4.29 -7.56
CA GLY A 234 3.92 5.27 -8.53
C GLY A 234 5.13 4.79 -9.33
N LEU A 235 6.08 4.11 -8.68
CA LEU A 235 7.27 3.58 -9.32
C LEU A 235 6.95 2.42 -10.28
N ILE A 236 6.04 1.53 -9.92
CA ILE A 236 5.57 0.47 -10.82
C ILE A 236 4.82 1.10 -12.02
N TYR A 237 4.01 2.13 -11.79
CA TYR A 237 3.36 2.87 -12.88
C TYR A 237 4.37 3.58 -13.79
N ALA A 238 5.53 3.99 -13.27
CA ALA A 238 6.66 4.50 -14.04
C ALA A 238 7.40 3.41 -14.87
N GLY A 239 6.97 2.15 -14.79
CA GLY A 239 7.56 1.02 -15.50
C GLY A 239 8.70 0.32 -14.76
N ARG A 240 8.91 0.60 -13.45
CA ARG A 240 9.87 -0.16 -12.65
C ARG A 240 9.33 -1.56 -12.37
N ASP A 241 10.23 -2.54 -12.33
CA ASP A 241 9.91 -3.88 -11.83
C ASP A 241 9.43 -3.80 -10.37
N PRO A 242 8.47 -4.64 -9.93
CA PRO A 242 7.97 -4.62 -8.56
C PRO A 242 9.03 -4.74 -7.47
N VAL A 243 10.10 -5.52 -7.67
CA VAL A 243 11.19 -5.66 -6.70
C VAL A 243 12.00 -4.37 -6.64
N ASP A 244 12.38 -3.81 -7.79
CA ASP A 244 13.12 -2.54 -7.87
C ASP A 244 12.30 -1.40 -7.25
N ALA A 245 11.00 -1.35 -7.55
CA ALA A 245 10.10 -0.35 -6.97
C ALA A 245 10.05 -0.44 -5.45
N CYS A 246 10.00 -1.66 -4.90
CA CYS A 246 10.06 -1.88 -3.45
C CYS A 246 11.38 -1.40 -2.85
N ILE A 247 12.52 -1.74 -3.45
CA ILE A 247 13.85 -1.33 -2.96
C ILE A 247 13.97 0.19 -2.96
N ILE A 248 13.62 0.83 -4.08
CA ILE A 248 13.67 2.29 -4.22
C ILE A 248 12.75 2.96 -3.20
N ALA A 249 11.50 2.51 -3.07
CA ALA A 249 10.53 3.08 -2.13
C ALA A 249 10.98 2.95 -0.67
N GLY A 250 11.52 1.79 -0.27
CA GLY A 250 12.04 1.59 1.08
C GLY A 250 13.20 2.53 1.42
N ARG A 251 14.18 2.64 0.53
CA ARG A 251 15.32 3.56 0.68
C ARG A 251 14.87 5.01 0.71
N ALA A 252 13.95 5.41 -0.19
CA ALA A 252 13.43 6.76 -0.24
C ALA A 252 12.62 7.12 1.01
N ASN A 253 11.80 6.19 1.54
CA ASN A 253 11.05 6.41 2.77
C ASN A 253 11.96 6.69 3.98
N ARG A 254 13.02 5.88 4.15
CA ARG A 254 14.01 6.08 5.21
C ARG A 254 14.76 7.38 5.03
N ARG A 255 15.16 7.71 3.80
CA ARG A 255 15.83 8.97 3.49
C ARG A 255 14.93 10.18 3.74
N ALA A 256 13.65 10.15 3.37
CA ALA A 256 12.69 11.19 3.68
C ALA A 256 12.52 11.40 5.20
N GLY A 257 12.48 10.29 5.95
CA GLY A 257 12.53 10.33 7.42
C GLY A 257 13.77 11.03 7.94
N GLN A 258 14.94 10.70 7.43
CA GLN A 258 16.20 11.34 7.84
C GLN A 258 16.21 12.84 7.53
N LEU A 259 15.78 13.22 6.31
CA LEU A 259 15.72 14.63 5.89
C LEU A 259 14.74 15.45 6.73
N SER A 260 13.61 14.86 7.10
CA SER A 260 12.59 15.54 7.91
C SER A 260 13.01 15.80 9.36
N ASN A 261 14.05 15.09 9.85
CA ASN A 261 14.52 15.17 11.24
C ASN A 261 13.37 15.11 12.26
N PRO A 262 12.56 14.02 12.27
CA PRO A 262 11.30 13.97 12.97
C PRO A 262 11.47 13.92 14.49
N THR A 263 10.47 14.39 15.19
CA THR A 263 10.26 14.23 16.62
C THR A 263 9.05 13.32 16.85
N PRO A 264 8.81 12.81 18.06
CA PRO A 264 7.60 12.04 18.35
C PRO A 264 6.27 12.78 18.12
N ALA A 265 6.30 14.11 17.96
CA ALA A 265 5.13 14.94 17.65
C ALA A 265 4.95 15.22 16.14
N THR A 266 5.91 14.81 15.32
CA THR A 266 5.89 15.05 13.88
C THR A 266 4.71 14.32 13.22
N GLN A 267 4.03 15.00 12.32
CA GLN A 267 2.93 14.46 11.54
C GLN A 267 3.43 13.98 10.18
N ILE A 268 2.74 13.02 9.60
CA ILE A 268 3.11 12.45 8.29
C ILE A 268 3.19 13.52 7.18
N ALA A 269 2.34 14.54 7.24
CA ALA A 269 2.36 15.67 6.31
C ALA A 269 3.67 16.47 6.34
N GLU A 270 4.47 16.34 7.38
CA GLU A 270 5.78 16.99 7.49
C GLU A 270 6.87 16.15 6.81
N ILE A 271 6.80 14.82 6.95
CA ILE A 271 7.75 13.87 6.33
C ILE A 271 7.55 13.79 4.83
N ILE A 272 6.31 13.74 4.38
CA ILE A 272 5.94 13.55 2.98
C ILE A 272 6.53 14.62 2.06
N LYS A 273 6.80 15.82 2.56
CA LYS A 273 7.42 16.92 1.81
C LYS A 273 8.83 16.60 1.31
N PHE A 274 9.50 15.65 1.95
CA PHE A 274 10.86 15.24 1.61
C PHE A 274 10.92 14.04 0.66
N ILE A 275 9.78 13.46 0.28
CA ILE A 275 9.75 12.34 -0.67
C ILE A 275 10.39 12.71 -2.01
N PRO A 276 10.09 13.87 -2.65
CA PRO A 276 10.69 14.18 -3.96
C PRO A 276 12.22 14.27 -3.90
N GLU A 277 12.76 14.90 -2.86
CA GLU A 277 14.22 15.02 -2.66
C GLU A 277 14.84 13.63 -2.40
N ALA A 278 14.29 12.90 -1.44
CA ALA A 278 14.77 11.58 -1.07
C ALA A 278 14.73 10.59 -2.25
N LEU A 279 13.66 10.63 -3.03
CA LEU A 279 13.50 9.76 -4.19
C LEU A 279 14.49 10.13 -5.30
N SER A 280 14.72 11.42 -5.56
CA SER A 280 15.72 11.87 -6.52
C SER A 280 17.11 11.36 -6.17
N GLU A 281 17.54 11.50 -4.91
CA GLU A 281 18.84 11.01 -4.43
C GLU A 281 19.00 9.49 -4.61
N VAL A 282 17.92 8.73 -4.28
CA VAL A 282 17.94 7.26 -4.42
C VAL A 282 18.01 6.86 -5.90
N LEU A 283 17.26 7.52 -6.78
CA LEU A 283 17.27 7.22 -8.21
C LEU A 283 18.64 7.51 -8.85
N GLU A 284 19.34 8.59 -8.46
CA GLU A 284 20.69 8.92 -8.93
C GLU A 284 21.72 7.85 -8.52
N THR A 285 21.56 7.23 -7.36
CA THR A 285 22.48 6.21 -6.85
C THR A 285 22.18 4.78 -7.33
N SER A 286 21.00 4.58 -7.92
CA SER A 286 20.51 3.26 -8.38
C SER A 286 20.63 3.08 -9.91
N GLY A 287 21.22 4.06 -10.63
CA GLY A 287 21.37 4.12 -12.10
C GLY A 287 22.76 3.65 -12.57
#